data_4821c3ef524918ee46136dd1260e4a1c
#
_entry.id   4821c3ef524918ee46136dd1260e4a1c
#
_cell.length_a   1.000
_cell.length_b   1.000
_cell.length_c   1.000
_cell.angle_alpha   90.00
_cell.angle_beta   90.00
_cell.angle_gamma   90.00
#
_symmetry.space_group_name_H-M   'P 1'
#
loop_
_entity.id
_entity.type
_entity.pdbx_description
1 polymer ?
#
loop_
_entity_poly.entity_id
_entity_poly.type
_entity_poly.pdbx_seq_one_letter_code
_entity_poly.pdbx_strand_id
1 'polypeptide(L)'
;MISKYLTEKIQKNVLINEEDEKFIRKNTNLSSTQYKLIQYNKQKLSGEEYNSYGLFRSTIFNLSNNNMICYSPPKSLTFKQFHDSLIENVIAEEFVEGTMINLFYDNDEWHISTRGSFGGKCKFYQGEDELPSFYDMFNSICKEVKLDFNLLPTQYSYSFVMQNVKNRVVKPIKTNNLYFITAYEIV
;
A
#
# COMPACT_ATOMS: atom_id res chain seq x y z
N MET A 1 5.81 5.70 20.81
CA MET A 1 5.13 6.63 19.85
C MET A 1 4.45 5.90 18.67
N ILE A 2 4.72 4.62 18.44
CA ILE A 2 4.11 3.79 17.38
C ILE A 2 2.67 3.37 17.71
N SER A 3 2.31 3.23 18.99
CA SER A 3 1.00 2.68 19.43
C SER A 3 -0.24 3.49 18.99
N LYS A 4 -0.07 4.77 18.66
CA LYS A 4 -1.18 5.62 18.20
C LYS A 4 -1.64 5.30 16.76
N TYR A 5 -0.79 4.64 15.98
CA TYR A 5 -1.01 4.35 14.56
C TYR A 5 -1.21 2.86 14.26
N LEU A 6 -1.12 2.00 15.28
CA LEU A 6 -1.39 0.57 15.16
C LEU A 6 -2.89 0.34 15.34
N THR A 7 -3.64 0.43 14.27
CA THR A 7 -5.08 0.62 14.42
C THR A 7 -5.93 -0.60 14.11
N GLU A 8 -5.48 -1.55 13.31
CA GLU A 8 -6.38 -2.64 12.92
C GLU A 8 -5.65 -3.97 12.72
N LYS A 9 -6.29 -5.05 13.19
CA LYS A 9 -5.91 -6.43 12.91
C LYS A 9 -6.61 -6.90 11.64
N ILE A 10 -5.82 -7.37 10.68
CA ILE A 10 -6.34 -7.87 9.42
C ILE A 10 -6.13 -9.37 9.37
N GLN A 11 -7.21 -10.12 9.08
CA GLN A 11 -7.18 -11.56 8.98
C GLN A 11 -6.34 -12.01 7.77
N LYS A 12 -5.39 -12.94 7.99
CA LYS A 12 -4.56 -13.50 6.92
C LYS A 12 -5.37 -14.23 5.84
N ASN A 13 -6.38 -14.97 6.28
CA ASN A 13 -7.15 -15.86 5.40
C ASN A 13 -8.40 -15.13 4.90
N VAL A 14 -8.29 -14.44 3.79
CA VAL A 14 -9.43 -13.86 3.07
C VAL A 14 -9.78 -14.78 1.91
N LEU A 15 -10.93 -15.40 1.97
CA LEU A 15 -11.47 -16.19 0.86
C LEU A 15 -12.01 -15.22 -0.20
N ILE A 16 -11.45 -15.29 -1.40
CA ILE A 16 -11.93 -14.58 -2.57
C ILE A 16 -12.62 -15.61 -3.45
N ASN A 17 -13.93 -15.52 -3.54
CA ASN A 17 -14.76 -16.42 -4.33
C ASN A 17 -14.75 -16.04 -5.82
N GLU A 18 -15.20 -16.91 -6.70
CA GLU A 18 -15.32 -16.63 -8.14
C GLU A 18 -16.25 -15.44 -8.43
N GLU A 19 -17.29 -15.24 -7.62
CA GLU A 19 -18.21 -14.10 -7.73
C GLU A 19 -17.51 -12.76 -7.41
N ASP A 20 -16.50 -12.78 -6.57
CA ASP A 20 -15.72 -11.60 -6.19
C ASP A 20 -14.78 -11.14 -7.32
N GLU A 21 -14.42 -12.06 -8.22
CA GLU A 21 -13.42 -11.81 -9.29
C GLU A 21 -13.83 -10.67 -10.23
N LYS A 22 -15.11 -10.42 -10.41
CA LYS A 22 -15.58 -9.28 -11.21
C LYS A 22 -15.25 -7.91 -10.61
N PHE A 23 -15.14 -7.85 -9.27
CA PHE A 23 -14.88 -6.61 -8.54
C PHE A 23 -13.39 -6.38 -8.23
N ILE A 24 -12.57 -7.39 -8.43
CA ILE A 24 -11.12 -7.31 -8.19
C ILE A 24 -10.33 -7.49 -9.48
N ARG A 25 -9.14 -6.90 -9.51
CA ARG A 25 -8.14 -7.10 -10.58
C ARG A 25 -6.96 -7.85 -9.99
N LYS A 26 -6.65 -9.00 -10.56
CA LYS A 26 -5.44 -9.75 -10.24
C LYS A 26 -4.32 -9.21 -11.12
N ASN A 27 -3.25 -8.72 -10.55
CA ASN A 27 -2.08 -8.34 -11.33
C ASN A 27 -1.17 -9.57 -11.47
N THR A 28 -1.13 -10.14 -12.66
CA THR A 28 -0.31 -11.31 -13.01
C THR A 28 1.08 -10.92 -13.51
N ASN A 29 1.32 -9.64 -13.80
CA ASN A 29 2.63 -9.12 -14.25
C ASN A 29 3.56 -8.85 -13.06
N LEU A 30 3.53 -9.73 -12.07
CA LEU A 30 4.51 -9.69 -11.00
C LEU A 30 5.82 -10.28 -11.52
N SER A 31 6.92 -9.67 -11.14
CA SER A 31 8.26 -10.22 -11.35
C SER A 31 8.51 -11.52 -10.56
N SER A 32 7.51 -11.98 -9.81
CA SER A 32 7.53 -13.17 -8.96
C SER A 32 6.32 -14.06 -9.25
N THR A 33 6.55 -15.35 -9.42
CA THR A 33 5.52 -16.39 -9.49
C THR A 33 4.96 -16.79 -8.12
N GLN A 34 5.59 -16.30 -7.05
CA GLN A 34 5.28 -16.68 -5.67
C GLN A 34 4.21 -15.80 -5.03
N TYR A 35 4.00 -14.60 -5.56
CA TYR A 35 3.10 -13.60 -4.97
C TYR A 35 1.99 -13.19 -5.93
N LYS A 36 0.84 -12.82 -5.36
CA LYS A 36 -0.32 -12.32 -6.09
C LYS A 36 -0.72 -10.96 -5.53
N LEU A 37 -0.69 -9.93 -6.36
CA LEU A 37 -1.19 -8.60 -6.01
C LEU A 37 -2.63 -8.46 -6.47
N ILE A 38 -3.50 -8.06 -5.54
CA ILE A 38 -4.93 -7.86 -5.78
C ILE A 38 -5.26 -6.39 -5.60
N GLN A 39 -6.08 -5.88 -6.52
CA GLN A 39 -6.63 -4.54 -6.49
C GLN A 39 -8.14 -4.57 -6.76
N TYR A 40 -8.88 -3.62 -6.18
CA TYR A 40 -10.27 -3.45 -6.60
C TYR A 40 -10.37 -2.97 -8.06
N ASN A 41 -11.42 -3.38 -8.74
CA ASN A 41 -11.73 -2.91 -10.09
C ASN A 41 -12.57 -1.62 -10.02
N LYS A 42 -11.91 -0.46 -10.22
CA LYS A 42 -12.56 0.85 -10.12
C LYS A 42 -13.79 1.00 -11.03
N GLN A 43 -13.83 0.31 -12.17
CA GLN A 43 -14.94 0.42 -13.13
C GLN A 43 -16.17 -0.39 -12.71
N LYS A 44 -16.00 -1.36 -11.82
CA LYS A 44 -17.06 -2.27 -11.36
C LYS A 44 -17.57 -1.97 -9.96
N LEU A 45 -16.84 -1.14 -9.21
CA LEU A 45 -17.29 -0.73 -7.87
C LEU A 45 -18.34 0.35 -7.96
N SER A 46 -19.48 0.10 -7.35
CA SER A 46 -20.58 1.04 -7.15
C SER A 46 -21.13 0.90 -5.72
N GLY A 47 -21.68 1.95 -5.16
CA GLY A 47 -22.46 1.92 -3.93
C GLY A 47 -21.90 1.01 -2.82
N GLU A 48 -22.61 -0.08 -2.56
CA GLU A 48 -22.31 -1.01 -1.46
C GLU A 48 -21.03 -1.81 -1.63
N GLU A 49 -20.61 -2.08 -2.87
CA GLU A 49 -19.37 -2.82 -3.12
C GLU A 49 -18.12 -2.08 -2.66
N TYR A 50 -18.18 -0.76 -2.46
CA TYR A 50 -17.06 -0.01 -1.89
C TYR A 50 -16.70 -0.45 -0.48
N ASN A 51 -17.69 -0.84 0.33
CA ASN A 51 -17.46 -1.25 1.71
C ASN A 51 -16.74 -2.58 1.81
N SER A 52 -16.90 -3.46 0.82
CA SER A 52 -16.28 -4.78 0.78
C SER A 52 -15.01 -4.78 -0.08
N TYR A 53 -15.12 -4.43 -1.36
CA TYR A 53 -14.01 -4.55 -2.31
C TYR A 53 -13.09 -3.34 -2.35
N GLY A 54 -13.52 -2.17 -1.87
CA GLY A 54 -12.67 -0.99 -1.69
C GLY A 54 -11.51 -1.23 -0.72
N LEU A 55 -11.62 -2.26 0.12
CA LEU A 55 -10.55 -2.71 1.02
C LEU A 55 -9.32 -3.25 0.24
N PHE A 56 -9.51 -3.80 -0.95
CA PHE A 56 -8.44 -4.35 -1.78
C PHE A 56 -7.78 -3.26 -2.65
N ARG A 57 -7.14 -2.28 -2.04
CA ARG A 57 -6.46 -1.23 -2.81
C ARG A 57 -5.12 -1.70 -3.38
N SER A 58 -4.35 -2.43 -2.57
CA SER A 58 -3.10 -3.08 -2.93
C SER A 58 -2.81 -4.14 -1.86
N THR A 59 -3.33 -5.33 -2.08
CA THR A 59 -3.22 -6.43 -1.13
C THR A 59 -2.39 -7.53 -1.78
N ILE A 60 -1.41 -8.07 -1.05
CA ILE A 60 -0.53 -9.11 -1.57
C ILE A 60 -0.72 -10.40 -0.79
N PHE A 61 -0.82 -11.48 -1.54
CA PHE A 61 -0.90 -12.84 -1.01
C PHE A 61 0.33 -13.63 -1.43
N ASN A 62 0.85 -14.42 -0.49
CA ASN A 62 1.81 -15.47 -0.79
C ASN A 62 1.05 -16.69 -1.32
N LEU A 63 1.37 -17.14 -2.54
CA LEU A 63 0.67 -18.22 -3.24
C LEU A 63 0.98 -19.61 -2.67
N SER A 64 2.10 -19.78 -1.95
CA SER A 64 2.48 -21.08 -1.39
C SER A 64 1.59 -21.50 -0.21
N ASN A 65 1.11 -20.54 0.56
CA ASN A 65 0.28 -20.76 1.76
C ASN A 65 -1.06 -20.02 1.72
N ASN A 66 -1.31 -19.28 0.65
CA ASN A 66 -2.49 -18.45 0.42
C ASN A 66 -2.77 -17.40 1.50
N ASN A 67 -1.72 -17.00 2.25
CA ASN A 67 -1.83 -15.99 3.29
C ASN A 67 -1.66 -14.58 2.71
N MET A 68 -2.45 -13.65 3.21
CA MET A 68 -2.20 -12.23 3.01
C MET A 68 -0.93 -11.82 3.79
N ILE A 69 -0.04 -11.12 3.13
CA ILE A 69 1.24 -10.66 3.69
C ILE A 69 1.39 -9.14 3.63
N CYS A 70 0.60 -8.48 2.80
CA CYS A 70 0.59 -7.02 2.70
C CYS A 70 -0.84 -6.51 2.55
N TYR A 71 -1.16 -5.53 3.37
CA TYR A 71 -2.40 -4.78 3.30
C TYR A 71 -2.09 -3.28 3.28
N SER A 72 -2.77 -2.54 2.42
CA SER A 72 -2.59 -1.09 2.29
C SER A 72 -3.86 -0.36 2.75
N PRO A 73 -3.78 0.94 3.10
CA PRO A 73 -4.97 1.73 3.38
C PRO A 73 -6.04 1.56 2.30
N PRO A 74 -7.29 1.33 2.68
CA PRO A 74 -8.39 1.12 1.75
C PRO A 74 -8.64 2.35 0.89
N LYS A 75 -9.55 2.22 -0.06
CA LYS A 75 -9.97 3.35 -0.88
C LYS A 75 -10.66 4.41 -0.01
N SER A 76 -10.22 5.67 -0.17
CA SER A 76 -10.86 6.81 0.49
C SER A 76 -12.33 6.94 0.07
N LEU A 77 -13.19 7.29 1.01
CA LEU A 77 -14.57 7.64 0.75
C LEU A 77 -14.68 9.01 0.07
N THR A 78 -15.74 9.25 -0.66
CA THR A 78 -16.09 10.60 -1.12
C THR A 78 -16.63 11.41 0.06
N PHE A 79 -16.60 12.75 -0.04
CA PHE A 79 -17.17 13.62 0.99
C PHE A 79 -18.64 13.27 1.30
N LYS A 80 -19.44 12.97 0.28
CA LYS A 80 -20.83 12.58 0.47
C LYS A 80 -20.97 11.28 1.27
N GLN A 81 -20.22 10.24 0.91
CA GLN A 81 -20.23 8.96 1.63
C GLN A 81 -19.78 9.13 3.09
N PHE A 82 -18.78 9.99 3.33
CA PHE A 82 -18.30 10.32 4.67
C PHE A 82 -19.34 11.09 5.48
N HIS A 83 -19.95 12.13 4.88
CA HIS A 83 -20.96 12.98 5.52
C HIS A 83 -22.21 12.20 5.93
N ASP A 84 -22.63 11.24 5.10
CA ASP A 84 -23.83 10.44 5.33
C ASP A 84 -23.58 9.32 6.38
N SER A 85 -22.34 9.11 6.81
CA SER A 85 -22.00 8.17 7.87
C SER A 85 -22.04 8.86 9.23
N LEU A 86 -22.67 8.21 10.23
CA LEU A 86 -22.61 8.64 11.62
C LEU A 86 -21.23 8.27 12.19
N ILE A 87 -20.28 9.18 12.09
CA ILE A 87 -18.92 8.95 12.57
C ILE A 87 -18.71 9.75 13.84
N GLU A 88 -18.54 9.03 14.93
CA GLU A 88 -18.03 9.58 16.19
C GLU A 88 -16.49 9.58 16.15
N ASN A 89 -15.86 10.57 16.77
CA ASN A 89 -14.40 10.67 16.91
C ASN A 89 -13.62 10.82 15.59
N VAL A 90 -13.99 11.80 14.78
CA VAL A 90 -13.26 12.16 13.56
C VAL A 90 -11.94 12.85 13.89
N ILE A 91 -10.86 12.40 13.26
CA ILE A 91 -9.55 13.05 13.31
C ILE A 91 -9.26 13.63 11.93
N ALA A 92 -8.92 14.92 11.89
CA ALA A 92 -8.45 15.57 10.66
C ALA A 92 -6.92 15.51 10.61
N GLU A 93 -6.37 14.99 9.52
CA GLU A 93 -4.94 14.88 9.31
C GLU A 93 -4.54 15.52 7.96
N GLU A 94 -3.28 15.95 7.86
CA GLU A 94 -2.74 16.44 6.60
C GLU A 94 -2.74 15.33 5.56
N PHE A 95 -3.25 15.62 4.36
CA PHE A 95 -3.10 14.73 3.22
C PHE A 95 -1.75 14.96 2.54
N VAL A 96 -0.81 14.07 2.80
CA VAL A 96 0.54 14.16 2.26
C VAL A 96 0.57 13.68 0.81
N GLU A 97 0.99 14.57 -0.11
CA GLU A 97 1.24 14.19 -1.50
C GLU A 97 2.52 13.36 -1.62
N GLY A 98 2.52 12.37 -2.51
CA GLY A 98 3.67 11.52 -2.81
C GLY A 98 3.30 10.14 -3.32
N THR A 99 4.27 9.26 -3.40
CA THR A 99 4.06 7.88 -3.81
C THR A 99 3.88 6.99 -2.59
N MET A 100 2.75 6.30 -2.51
CA MET A 100 2.53 5.32 -1.45
C MET A 100 3.37 4.07 -1.70
N ILE A 101 4.13 3.70 -0.68
CA ILE A 101 4.94 2.48 -0.62
C ILE A 101 4.46 1.66 0.57
N ASN A 102 4.20 0.39 0.35
CA ASN A 102 3.94 -0.55 1.43
C ASN A 102 5.22 -1.37 1.68
N LEU A 103 5.58 -1.55 2.94
CA LEU A 103 6.71 -2.35 3.41
C LEU A 103 6.16 -3.50 4.25
N PHE A 104 6.58 -4.72 3.98
CA PHE A 104 6.10 -5.92 4.66
C PHE A 104 7.17 -7.02 4.65
N TYR A 105 7.04 -7.98 5.55
CA TYR A 105 8.01 -9.06 5.74
C TYR A 105 7.40 -10.41 5.33
N ASP A 106 8.11 -11.19 4.53
CA ASP A 106 7.75 -12.55 4.17
C ASP A 106 8.97 -13.33 3.69
N ASN A 107 9.02 -14.65 3.97
CA ASN A 107 10.14 -15.52 3.60
C ASN A 107 11.51 -14.96 4.00
N ASP A 108 11.62 -14.51 5.24
CA ASP A 108 12.85 -13.96 5.86
C ASP A 108 13.42 -12.71 5.18
N GLU A 109 12.60 -12.01 4.37
CA GLU A 109 13.01 -10.79 3.68
C GLU A 109 11.98 -9.66 3.80
N TRP A 110 12.48 -8.41 3.81
CA TRP A 110 11.65 -7.23 3.67
C TRP A 110 11.35 -6.95 2.19
N HIS A 111 10.09 -6.82 1.88
CA HIS A 111 9.59 -6.49 0.56
C HIS A 111 8.90 -5.15 0.54
N ILE A 112 8.88 -4.52 -0.63
CA ILE A 112 8.06 -3.34 -0.85
C ILE A 112 7.07 -3.57 -1.98
N SER A 113 6.01 -2.78 -1.96
CA SER A 113 5.10 -2.65 -3.10
C SER A 113 4.63 -1.22 -3.28
N THR A 114 4.28 -0.88 -4.50
CA THR A 114 3.43 0.26 -4.81
C THR A 114 1.99 -0.22 -4.96
N ARG A 115 1.06 0.68 -5.26
CA ARG A 115 -0.33 0.29 -5.53
C ARG A 115 -0.47 -0.81 -6.59
N GLY A 116 0.38 -0.82 -7.61
CA GLY A 116 0.22 -1.71 -8.77
C GLY A 116 1.42 -2.60 -9.07
N SER A 117 2.47 -2.56 -8.26
CA SER A 117 3.70 -3.31 -8.52
C SER A 117 4.28 -3.88 -7.23
N PHE A 118 4.56 -5.17 -7.25
CA PHE A 118 5.40 -5.83 -6.25
C PHE A 118 6.87 -5.47 -6.50
N GLY A 119 7.65 -5.29 -5.44
CA GLY A 119 9.08 -4.98 -5.52
C GLY A 119 9.41 -3.54 -5.91
N GLY A 120 8.42 -2.76 -6.38
CA GLY A 120 8.62 -1.34 -6.70
C GLY A 120 9.62 -1.06 -7.83
N LYS A 121 10.01 -2.05 -8.64
CA LYS A 121 10.96 -1.90 -9.76
C LYS A 121 10.34 -1.21 -10.98
N CYS A 122 9.36 -0.34 -10.77
CA CYS A 122 8.73 0.47 -11.80
C CYS A 122 9.02 1.95 -11.57
N LYS A 123 8.75 2.77 -12.59
CA LYS A 123 8.92 4.22 -12.60
C LYS A 123 7.58 4.88 -12.89
N PHE A 124 7.40 6.13 -12.49
CA PHE A 124 6.17 6.88 -12.82
C PHE A 124 6.13 7.23 -14.30
N TYR A 125 7.24 7.76 -14.81
CA TYR A 125 7.40 8.07 -16.24
C TYR A 125 8.12 6.92 -16.94
N GLN A 126 7.50 6.40 -18.00
CA GLN A 126 8.12 5.41 -18.88
C GLN A 126 8.93 6.15 -19.95
N GLY A 127 10.13 5.65 -20.26
CA GLY A 127 11.00 6.22 -21.28
C GLY A 127 12.11 7.16 -20.76
N GLU A 128 12.15 7.46 -19.47
CA GLU A 128 13.27 8.15 -18.85
C GLU A 128 14.16 7.13 -18.15
N ASP A 129 15.12 6.55 -18.90
CA ASP A 129 16.00 5.47 -18.40
C ASP A 129 16.89 5.90 -17.23
N GLU A 130 17.17 7.19 -17.10
CA GLU A 130 18.00 7.75 -16.03
C GLU A 130 17.27 7.90 -14.69
N LEU A 131 15.94 7.86 -14.64
CA LEU A 131 15.22 7.98 -13.39
C LEU A 131 15.29 6.68 -12.57
N PRO A 132 15.57 6.78 -11.26
CA PRO A 132 15.57 5.64 -10.37
C PRO A 132 14.17 5.01 -10.25
N SER A 133 14.11 3.71 -9.99
CA SER A 133 12.85 3.02 -9.68
C SER A 133 12.31 3.47 -8.31
N PHE A 134 11.04 3.19 -8.04
CA PHE A 134 10.47 3.44 -6.70
C PHE A 134 11.20 2.67 -5.61
N TYR A 135 11.71 1.47 -5.92
CA TYR A 135 12.56 0.69 -5.04
C TYR A 135 13.85 1.44 -4.67
N ASP A 136 14.56 1.97 -5.68
CA ASP A 136 15.83 2.67 -5.45
C ASP A 136 15.60 3.98 -4.67
N MET A 137 14.53 4.72 -5.02
CA MET A 137 14.16 5.96 -4.33
C MET A 137 13.81 5.68 -2.86
N PHE A 138 13.01 4.66 -2.59
CA PHE A 138 12.61 4.30 -1.23
C PHE A 138 13.82 3.91 -0.38
N ASN A 139 14.67 3.02 -0.89
CA ASN A 139 15.87 2.59 -0.16
C ASN A 139 16.84 3.74 0.09
N SER A 140 16.99 4.68 -0.86
CA SER A 140 17.81 5.87 -0.67
C SER A 140 17.28 6.73 0.49
N ILE A 141 15.97 6.98 0.50
CA ILE A 141 15.35 7.78 1.55
C ILE A 141 15.40 7.08 2.91
N CYS A 142 15.16 5.77 2.96
CA CYS A 142 15.29 5.01 4.21
C CYS A 142 16.69 5.16 4.84
N LYS A 143 17.74 5.18 4.02
CA LYS A 143 19.11 5.45 4.48
C LYS A 143 19.27 6.88 4.99
N GLU A 144 18.72 7.88 4.26
CA GLU A 144 18.79 9.30 4.66
C GLU A 144 18.09 9.55 6.00
N VAL A 145 16.90 8.97 6.20
CA VAL A 145 16.12 9.12 7.45
C VAL A 145 16.53 8.11 8.53
N LYS A 146 17.50 7.24 8.27
CA LYS A 146 18.00 6.19 9.18
C LYS A 146 16.91 5.23 9.66
N LEU A 147 15.99 4.85 8.76
CA LEU A 147 14.98 3.84 9.06
C LEU A 147 15.65 2.44 9.07
N ASP A 148 15.74 1.85 10.25
CA ASP A 148 16.27 0.50 10.44
C ASP A 148 15.12 -0.52 10.44
N PHE A 149 15.07 -1.37 9.42
CA PHE A 149 14.03 -2.39 9.27
C PHE A 149 14.12 -3.47 10.36
N ASN A 150 15.30 -3.70 10.96
CA ASN A 150 15.45 -4.67 12.05
C ASN A 150 14.70 -4.27 13.32
N LEU A 151 14.35 -3.00 13.45
CA LEU A 151 13.56 -2.48 14.57
C LEU A 151 12.05 -2.57 14.34
N LEU A 152 11.63 -2.98 13.14
CA LEU A 152 10.22 -3.08 12.79
C LEU A 152 9.71 -4.49 13.07
N PRO A 153 8.61 -4.65 13.84
CA PRO A 153 7.94 -5.94 13.99
C PRO A 153 7.48 -6.52 12.65
N THR A 154 7.82 -7.78 12.40
CA THR A 154 7.63 -8.44 11.10
C THR A 154 6.17 -8.83 10.79
N GLN A 155 5.29 -8.87 11.79
CA GLN A 155 3.87 -9.17 11.62
C GLN A 155 3.03 -8.02 11.06
N TYR A 156 3.64 -6.86 10.82
CA TYR A 156 2.92 -5.69 10.31
C TYR A 156 3.17 -5.42 8.83
N SER A 157 2.14 -4.94 8.16
CA SER A 157 2.22 -4.28 6.86
C SER A 157 2.23 -2.77 7.09
N TYR A 158 3.32 -2.11 6.72
CA TYR A 158 3.54 -0.67 6.92
C TYR A 158 3.24 0.09 5.64
N SER A 159 2.56 1.22 5.75
CA SER A 159 2.32 2.12 4.62
C SER A 159 2.99 3.46 4.84
N PHE A 160 3.76 3.88 3.85
CA PHE A 160 4.47 5.15 3.83
C PHE A 160 4.06 5.98 2.60
N VAL A 161 4.12 7.29 2.72
CA VAL A 161 4.15 8.19 1.57
C VAL A 161 5.58 8.68 1.38
N MET A 162 6.14 8.34 0.24
CA MET A 162 7.48 8.73 -0.19
C MET A 162 7.41 10.01 -1.02
N GLN A 163 8.17 11.02 -0.62
CA GLN A 163 8.47 12.19 -1.42
C GLN A 163 9.93 12.14 -1.87
N ASN A 164 10.17 12.19 -3.17
CA ASN A 164 11.51 12.18 -3.74
C ASN A 164 11.65 13.32 -4.75
N VAL A 165 12.75 14.06 -4.69
CA VAL A 165 13.02 15.20 -5.58
C VAL A 165 13.04 14.83 -7.06
N LYS A 166 13.34 13.57 -7.38
CA LYS A 166 13.34 13.02 -8.75
C LYS A 166 11.97 12.45 -9.18
N ASN A 167 10.98 12.42 -8.29
CA ASN A 167 9.65 11.86 -8.58
C ASN A 167 8.56 12.91 -8.34
N ARG A 168 8.51 13.89 -9.22
CA ARG A 168 7.45 14.90 -9.22
C ARG A 168 6.19 14.34 -9.91
N VAL A 169 5.08 14.26 -9.19
CA VAL A 169 3.78 13.85 -9.76
C VAL A 169 2.90 15.09 -9.99
N VAL A 170 2.60 15.86 -8.98
CA VAL A 170 1.79 17.09 -9.06
C VAL A 170 2.59 18.30 -8.58
N LYS A 171 3.00 18.29 -7.32
CA LYS A 171 3.76 19.39 -6.70
C LYS A 171 5.26 19.13 -6.79
N PRO A 172 6.10 20.15 -7.06
CA PRO A 172 7.55 19.99 -6.96
C PRO A 172 7.97 19.64 -5.53
N ILE A 173 8.65 18.52 -5.39
CA ILE A 173 9.24 18.09 -4.13
C ILE A 173 10.63 18.71 -4.01
N LYS A 174 10.89 19.44 -2.94
CA LYS A 174 12.18 20.14 -2.69
C LYS A 174 13.16 19.30 -1.88
N THR A 175 12.65 18.40 -1.04
CA THR A 175 13.44 17.56 -0.13
C THR A 175 12.89 16.16 -0.13
N ASN A 176 13.77 15.16 0.01
CA ASN A 176 13.36 13.79 0.22
C ASN A 176 12.72 13.64 1.60
N ASN A 177 11.56 12.98 1.67
CA ASN A 177 10.87 12.70 2.92
C ASN A 177 10.18 11.33 2.87
N LEU A 178 10.03 10.73 4.03
CA LEU A 178 9.26 9.52 4.22
C LEU A 178 8.26 9.73 5.37
N TYR A 179 6.98 9.73 5.03
CA TYR A 179 5.90 9.90 5.99
C TYR A 179 5.30 8.55 6.32
N PHE A 180 5.33 8.18 7.58
CA PHE A 180 4.61 7.01 8.06
C PHE A 180 3.11 7.33 8.10
N ILE A 181 2.29 6.52 7.44
CA ILE A 181 0.85 6.72 7.35
C ILE A 181 0.12 5.79 8.33
N THR A 182 0.38 4.49 8.24
CA THR A 182 -0.27 3.51 9.12
C THR A 182 0.47 2.18 9.09
N ALA A 183 0.17 1.31 10.04
CA ALA A 183 0.56 -0.10 10.03
C ALA A 183 -0.64 -0.98 10.38
N TYR A 184 -0.75 -2.12 9.71
CA TYR A 184 -1.78 -3.13 9.94
C TYR A 184 -1.12 -4.41 10.46
N GLU A 185 -1.59 -4.91 11.58
CA GLU A 185 -1.17 -6.21 12.07
C GLU A 185 -1.89 -7.31 11.27
N ILE A 186 -1.10 -8.18 10.62
CA ILE A 186 -1.62 -9.30 9.85
C ILE A 186 -1.68 -10.54 10.77
N VAL A 187 -2.88 -11.04 11.05
CA VAL A 187 -3.15 -12.11 12.03
C VAL A 187 -3.84 -13.31 11.43
#